data_97786218d441a3139093c01a805379b0
#
_entry.id   97786218d441a3139093c01a805379b0
#
_cell.length_a   1.000
_cell.length_b   1.000
_cell.length_c   1.000
_cell.angle_alpha   90.00
_cell.angle_beta   90.00
_cell.angle_gamma   90.00
#
_symmetry.space_group_name_H-M   'P 1'
#
loop_
_entity.id
_entity.type
_entity.pdbx_description
1 polymer ?
#
loop_
_entity_poly.entity_id
_entity_poly.type
_entity_poly.pdbx_seq_one_letter_code
_entity_poly.pdbx_strand_id
1 'polypeptide(L)'
;MSALVPRPQRGKLSNLGLPFGKSLLGAPLIYFPAAEPDASTGLILAGTHGDETAAVVSLSCALRSIKPEQLRHHVVLAVNPDGCQLGLRANANGVDLNRNFPSANWKSGDTVYRWNSAAQERDVVLSTGEKAGSELETQALCHLIHRLAPKWVVTFHEPLACIEDPHTSPLGAWLANAFSLPLVTSVGYATPGSFGSWCEDLGLHCITAEYPPVSADHASEVYLQALIDLLTGAADEP
;
A
#
# COMPACT_ATOMS: atom_id res chain seq x y z
N MET A 1 -2.23 -15.07 23.00
CA MET A 1 -2.92 -15.09 21.70
C MET A 1 -4.16 -14.21 21.81
N SER A 2 -4.19 -13.11 21.11
CA SER A 2 -5.35 -12.22 21.03
C SER A 2 -6.48 -12.97 20.31
N ALA A 3 -7.66 -12.99 20.91
CA ALA A 3 -8.80 -13.72 20.34
C ALA A 3 -9.24 -13.01 19.04
N LEU A 4 -9.07 -13.67 17.90
CA LEU A 4 -9.56 -13.17 16.61
C LEU A 4 -11.09 -13.01 16.63
N VAL A 5 -11.59 -12.10 15.82
CA VAL A 5 -13.04 -11.99 15.54
C VAL A 5 -13.52 -13.33 14.97
N PRO A 6 -14.59 -13.94 15.49
CA PRO A 6 -15.12 -15.20 14.97
C PRO A 6 -15.43 -15.10 13.47
N ARG A 7 -15.07 -16.13 12.70
CA ARG A 7 -15.20 -16.14 11.24
C ARG A 7 -16.59 -15.71 10.74
N PRO A 8 -17.72 -16.12 11.34
CA PRO A 8 -19.05 -15.67 10.92
C PRO A 8 -19.31 -14.17 11.11
N GLN A 9 -18.50 -13.49 11.92
CA GLN A 9 -18.65 -12.07 12.23
C GLN A 9 -17.73 -11.18 11.36
N ARG A 10 -16.87 -11.76 10.49
CA ARG A 10 -15.92 -11.03 9.65
C ARG A 10 -16.55 -10.47 8.36
N GLY A 11 -17.87 -10.44 8.26
CA GLY A 11 -18.61 -9.88 7.10
C GLY A 11 -18.63 -8.34 7.05
N LYS A 12 -18.06 -7.66 8.07
CA LYS A 12 -17.98 -6.19 8.16
C LYS A 12 -16.68 -5.74 8.77
N LEU A 13 -16.27 -4.52 8.45
CA LEU A 13 -15.20 -3.83 9.19
C LEU A 13 -15.79 -3.25 10.48
N SER A 14 -15.22 -3.63 11.62
CA SER A 14 -15.61 -3.08 12.93
C SER A 14 -14.82 -1.81 13.27
N ASN A 15 -13.66 -1.61 12.61
CA ASN A 15 -12.86 -0.41 12.74
C ASN A 15 -13.57 0.78 12.07
N LEU A 16 -13.54 1.94 12.72
CA LEU A 16 -14.09 3.17 12.17
C LEU A 16 -13.11 3.75 11.14
N GLY A 17 -13.54 3.78 9.88
CA GLY A 17 -12.81 4.48 8.84
C GLY A 17 -13.07 5.98 8.86
N LEU A 18 -12.02 6.77 8.75
CA LEU A 18 -12.08 8.23 8.69
C LEU A 18 -11.69 8.74 7.30
N PRO A 19 -12.44 9.68 6.70
CA PRO A 19 -12.08 10.22 5.41
C PRO A 19 -10.88 11.15 5.52
N PHE A 20 -9.97 11.08 4.52
CA PHE A 20 -8.84 12.00 4.40
C PHE A 20 -8.80 12.76 3.07
N GLY A 21 -9.71 12.44 2.15
CA GLY A 21 -9.83 13.09 0.85
C GLY A 21 -10.94 12.47 0.02
N LYS A 22 -10.93 12.81 -1.26
CA LYS A 22 -11.80 12.23 -2.29
C LYS A 22 -10.98 11.96 -3.54
N SER A 23 -11.31 10.88 -4.24
CA SER A 23 -10.78 10.58 -5.56
C SER A 23 -11.37 11.51 -6.63
N LEU A 24 -10.86 11.41 -7.86
CA LEU A 24 -11.37 12.20 -8.99
C LEU A 24 -12.87 11.95 -9.25
N LEU A 25 -13.34 10.71 -9.17
CA LEU A 25 -14.75 10.36 -9.37
C LEU A 25 -15.60 10.55 -8.10
N GLY A 26 -15.00 11.09 -7.03
CA GLY A 26 -15.69 11.46 -5.80
C GLY A 26 -15.78 10.34 -4.76
N ALA A 27 -15.12 9.21 -4.94
CA ALA A 27 -15.05 8.18 -3.92
C ALA A 27 -14.27 8.69 -2.69
N PRO A 28 -14.74 8.40 -1.46
CA PRO A 28 -14.02 8.83 -0.26
C PRO A 28 -12.70 8.05 -0.14
N LEU A 29 -11.61 8.77 0.12
CA LEU A 29 -10.33 8.19 0.54
C LEU A 29 -10.40 7.97 2.04
N ILE A 30 -10.29 6.72 2.48
CA ILE A 30 -10.53 6.34 3.87
C ILE A 30 -9.27 5.71 4.46
N TYR A 31 -8.92 6.11 5.68
CA TYR A 31 -7.94 5.39 6.51
C TYR A 31 -8.58 4.90 7.81
N PHE A 32 -8.04 3.83 8.34
CA PHE A 32 -8.40 3.26 9.63
C PHE A 32 -7.30 3.64 10.63
N PRO A 33 -7.62 4.49 11.62
CA PRO A 33 -6.63 4.91 12.60
C PRO A 33 -6.24 3.77 13.53
N ALA A 34 -4.97 3.74 13.96
CA ALA A 34 -4.53 2.94 15.08
C ALA A 34 -5.37 3.24 16.32
N ALA A 35 -5.61 2.24 17.18
CA ALA A 35 -6.44 2.41 18.38
C ALA A 35 -5.79 3.38 19.38
N GLU A 36 -4.50 3.21 19.62
CA GLU A 36 -3.71 4.04 20.52
C GLU A 36 -2.39 4.42 19.84
N PRO A 37 -2.40 5.45 18.96
CA PRO A 37 -1.20 5.81 18.22
C PRO A 37 -0.13 6.44 19.13
N ASP A 38 1.13 6.05 18.89
CA ASP A 38 2.31 6.59 19.57
C ASP A 38 3.48 6.79 18.60
N ALA A 39 4.68 7.07 19.13
CA ALA A 39 5.88 7.33 18.34
C ALA A 39 6.39 6.12 17.52
N SER A 40 5.90 4.90 17.77
CA SER A 40 6.23 3.70 16.99
C SER A 40 5.19 3.38 15.92
N THR A 41 4.05 4.08 15.91
CA THR A 41 2.94 3.80 15.00
C THR A 41 3.33 4.03 13.55
N GLY A 42 3.19 2.99 12.72
CA GLY A 42 3.39 3.02 11.28
C GLY A 42 2.11 3.25 10.47
N LEU A 43 2.27 3.28 9.15
CA LEU A 43 1.18 3.35 8.18
C LEU A 43 1.30 2.22 7.16
N ILE A 44 0.22 1.50 6.95
CA ILE A 44 0.15 0.36 6.02
C ILE A 44 -0.79 0.73 4.87
N LEU A 45 -0.31 0.64 3.64
CA LEU A 45 -1.02 1.07 2.42
C LEU A 45 -1.20 -0.09 1.45
N ALA A 46 -2.33 -0.09 0.74
CA ALA A 46 -2.56 -0.93 -0.44
C ALA A 46 -3.32 -0.16 -1.53
N GLY A 47 -3.40 -0.72 -2.73
CA GLY A 47 -4.23 -0.19 -3.80
C GLY A 47 -3.81 1.17 -4.33
N THR A 48 -2.51 1.45 -4.40
CA THR A 48 -1.96 2.59 -5.17
C THR A 48 -2.20 2.36 -6.65
N HIS A 49 -2.04 1.14 -7.12
CA HIS A 49 -2.47 0.70 -8.44
C HIS A 49 -3.77 -0.10 -8.29
N GLY A 50 -4.77 0.23 -9.09
CA GLY A 50 -6.10 -0.34 -8.91
C GLY A 50 -6.25 -1.77 -9.41
N ASP A 51 -5.36 -2.25 -10.28
CA ASP A 51 -5.32 -3.63 -10.77
C ASP A 51 -4.57 -4.59 -9.82
N GLU A 52 -3.91 -4.08 -8.78
CA GLU A 52 -3.18 -4.84 -7.77
C GLU A 52 -4.11 -5.18 -6.58
N THR A 53 -5.12 -6.00 -6.83
CA THR A 53 -6.26 -6.19 -5.90
C THR A 53 -6.00 -7.22 -4.80
N ALA A 54 -5.02 -8.12 -4.95
CA ALA A 54 -4.75 -9.15 -3.97
C ALA A 54 -4.34 -8.56 -2.62
N ALA A 55 -3.53 -7.50 -2.63
CA ALA A 55 -3.14 -6.77 -1.43
C ALA A 55 -4.32 -6.07 -0.75
N VAL A 56 -5.21 -5.41 -1.52
CA VAL A 56 -6.41 -4.73 -0.99
C VAL A 56 -7.32 -5.71 -0.25
N VAL A 57 -7.61 -6.87 -0.88
CA VAL A 57 -8.54 -7.87 -0.33
C VAL A 57 -7.93 -8.58 0.88
N SER A 58 -6.66 -8.99 0.80
CA SER A 58 -6.00 -9.69 1.91
C SER A 58 -5.82 -8.79 3.15
N LEU A 59 -5.45 -7.53 2.96
CA LEU A 59 -5.35 -6.56 4.05
C LEU A 59 -6.72 -6.28 4.67
N SER A 60 -7.79 -6.19 3.85
CA SER A 60 -9.17 -6.09 4.35
C SER A 60 -9.57 -7.35 5.15
N CYS A 61 -9.17 -8.55 4.70
CA CYS A 61 -9.41 -9.79 5.46
C CYS A 61 -8.74 -9.78 6.82
N ALA A 62 -7.50 -9.32 6.91
CA ALA A 62 -6.77 -9.19 8.16
C ALA A 62 -7.44 -8.16 9.09
N LEU A 63 -7.77 -6.98 8.57
CA LEU A 63 -8.41 -5.92 9.35
C LEU A 63 -9.78 -6.36 9.92
N ARG A 64 -10.55 -7.16 9.17
CA ARG A 64 -11.82 -7.74 9.66
C ARG A 64 -11.64 -8.88 10.66
N SER A 65 -10.44 -9.41 10.77
CA SER A 65 -10.13 -10.54 11.66
C SER A 65 -9.70 -10.11 13.06
N ILE A 66 -9.39 -8.85 13.26
CA ILE A 66 -8.99 -8.26 14.53
C ILE A 66 -10.07 -7.33 15.08
N LYS A 67 -10.06 -7.10 16.38
CA LYS A 67 -10.92 -6.12 17.01
C LYS A 67 -10.31 -4.72 16.87
N PRO A 68 -11.13 -3.64 16.90
CA PRO A 68 -10.63 -2.27 16.76
C PRO A 68 -9.50 -1.91 17.73
N GLU A 69 -9.60 -2.35 18.97
CA GLU A 69 -8.61 -2.09 20.03
C GLU A 69 -7.25 -2.80 19.83
N GLN A 70 -7.16 -3.72 18.87
CA GLN A 70 -5.93 -4.44 18.53
C GLN A 70 -5.17 -3.78 17.37
N LEU A 71 -5.76 -2.83 16.66
CA LEU A 71 -5.15 -2.17 15.53
C LEU A 71 -4.04 -1.23 16.01
N ARG A 72 -2.79 -1.64 15.80
CA ARG A 72 -1.59 -0.94 16.28
C ARG A 72 -1.10 0.14 15.32
N HIS A 73 -1.34 -0.02 14.02
CA HIS A 73 -0.86 0.88 12.98
C HIS A 73 -2.02 1.42 12.15
N HIS A 74 -1.82 2.59 11.52
CA HIS A 74 -2.81 3.15 10.59
C HIS A 74 -2.88 2.33 9.31
N VAL A 75 -4.06 2.23 8.69
CA VAL A 75 -4.27 1.44 7.46
C VAL A 75 -5.03 2.24 6.42
N VAL A 76 -4.57 2.21 5.17
CA VAL A 76 -5.33 2.63 3.98
C VAL A 76 -5.49 1.42 3.07
N LEU A 77 -6.73 0.97 2.85
CA LEU A 77 -7.00 -0.22 2.02
C LEU A 77 -6.86 0.07 0.52
N ALA A 78 -7.23 1.28 0.09
CA ALA A 78 -7.16 1.68 -1.31
C ALA A 78 -6.77 3.15 -1.42
N VAL A 79 -5.56 3.42 -1.87
CA VAL A 79 -5.08 4.77 -2.20
C VAL A 79 -5.79 5.30 -3.46
N ASN A 80 -6.08 4.40 -4.42
CA ASN A 80 -6.71 4.66 -5.70
C ASN A 80 -8.06 3.91 -5.81
N PRO A 81 -9.11 4.34 -5.12
CA PRO A 81 -10.38 3.62 -5.14
C PRO A 81 -11.04 3.61 -6.52
N ASP A 82 -10.85 4.65 -7.34
CA ASP A 82 -11.39 4.70 -8.70
C ASP A 82 -10.71 3.64 -9.58
N GLY A 83 -9.37 3.54 -9.54
CA GLY A 83 -8.63 2.50 -10.24
C GLY A 83 -9.02 1.10 -9.77
N CYS A 84 -9.17 0.88 -8.47
CA CYS A 84 -9.62 -0.40 -7.91
C CYS A 84 -11.03 -0.79 -8.43
N GLN A 85 -11.94 0.18 -8.50
CA GLN A 85 -13.30 -0.06 -9.01
C GLN A 85 -13.31 -0.35 -10.52
N LEU A 86 -12.44 0.31 -11.28
CA LEU A 86 -12.36 0.18 -12.74
C LEU A 86 -11.44 -0.97 -13.20
N GLY A 87 -10.65 -1.55 -12.29
CA GLY A 87 -9.64 -2.57 -12.63
C GLY A 87 -8.47 -2.00 -13.43
N LEU A 88 -8.12 -0.73 -13.21
CA LEU A 88 -7.05 -0.02 -13.90
C LEU A 88 -5.87 0.21 -12.96
N ARG A 89 -4.65 0.11 -13.50
CA ARG A 89 -3.44 0.50 -12.76
C ARG A 89 -3.47 1.98 -12.39
N ALA A 90 -3.78 2.84 -13.36
CA ALA A 90 -3.87 4.28 -13.21
C ALA A 90 -5.09 4.72 -12.37
N ASN A 91 -5.09 5.98 -11.94
CA ASN A 91 -6.30 6.62 -11.46
C ASN A 91 -7.26 6.97 -12.63
N ALA A 92 -8.40 7.61 -12.36
CA ALA A 92 -9.39 7.95 -13.37
C ALA A 92 -8.91 8.99 -14.42
N ASN A 93 -7.78 9.68 -14.18
CA ASN A 93 -7.12 10.56 -15.16
C ASN A 93 -6.11 9.82 -16.07
N GLY A 94 -5.91 8.52 -15.90
CA GLY A 94 -4.88 7.76 -16.62
C GLY A 94 -3.47 8.03 -16.09
N VAL A 95 -3.35 8.51 -14.84
CA VAL A 95 -2.07 8.80 -14.21
C VAL A 95 -1.65 7.61 -13.33
N ASP A 96 -0.41 7.14 -13.51
CA ASP A 96 0.23 6.21 -12.57
C ASP A 96 0.55 6.99 -11.28
N LEU A 97 -0.24 6.78 -10.23
CA LEU A 97 -0.04 7.48 -8.95
C LEU A 97 1.35 7.24 -8.36
N ASN A 98 1.93 6.05 -8.60
CA ASN A 98 3.30 5.73 -8.15
C ASN A 98 4.39 6.31 -9.07
N ARG A 99 4.02 7.30 -9.91
CA ARG A 99 4.89 8.17 -10.69
C ARG A 99 4.49 9.64 -10.56
N ASN A 100 3.57 9.97 -9.64
CA ASN A 100 3.01 11.32 -9.48
C ASN A 100 3.41 12.00 -8.16
N PHE A 101 4.12 11.32 -7.25
CA PHE A 101 4.53 11.93 -5.98
C PHE A 101 5.54 13.06 -6.20
N PRO A 102 5.49 14.13 -5.35
CA PRO A 102 6.33 15.30 -5.49
C PRO A 102 7.76 15.07 -4.94
N SER A 103 8.42 14.01 -5.44
CA SER A 103 9.80 13.69 -5.14
C SER A 103 10.77 14.52 -5.97
N ALA A 104 11.98 14.71 -5.47
CA ALA A 104 13.04 15.47 -6.15
C ALA A 104 13.41 14.87 -7.53
N ASN A 105 13.19 13.57 -7.71
CA ASN A 105 13.47 12.87 -8.96
C ASN A 105 12.28 12.78 -9.92
N TRP A 106 11.11 13.38 -9.59
CA TRP A 106 9.94 13.35 -10.48
C TRP A 106 10.27 13.85 -11.88
N LYS A 107 9.66 13.24 -12.88
CA LYS A 107 9.80 13.61 -14.29
C LYS A 107 8.43 13.65 -14.94
N SER A 108 8.19 14.71 -15.73
CA SER A 108 6.99 14.80 -16.57
C SER A 108 7.09 13.85 -17.76
N GLY A 109 5.97 13.38 -18.25
CA GLY A 109 5.85 12.55 -19.44
C GLY A 109 5.05 11.30 -19.22
N ASP A 110 5.45 10.24 -19.89
CA ASP A 110 4.77 8.97 -19.84
C ASP A 110 5.65 7.91 -19.16
N THR A 111 4.98 6.91 -18.57
CA THR A 111 5.59 5.67 -18.09
C THR A 111 4.95 4.50 -18.80
N VAL A 112 5.71 3.44 -19.00
CA VAL A 112 5.21 2.22 -19.64
C VAL A 112 5.05 1.15 -18.59
N TYR A 113 3.85 0.63 -18.50
CA TYR A 113 3.52 -0.52 -17.67
C TYR A 113 3.27 -1.74 -18.55
N ARG A 114 3.89 -2.84 -18.21
CA ARG A 114 3.71 -4.11 -18.90
C ARG A 114 2.62 -4.93 -18.22
N TRP A 115 1.41 -4.83 -18.75
CA TRP A 115 0.20 -5.36 -18.13
C TRP A 115 0.23 -6.88 -17.91
N ASN A 116 0.66 -7.66 -18.91
CA ASN A 116 0.59 -9.12 -18.82
C ASN A 116 1.75 -9.78 -19.56
N SER A 117 2.50 -10.67 -18.86
CA SER A 117 3.65 -11.35 -19.46
C SER A 117 3.29 -12.31 -20.61
N ALA A 118 2.05 -12.75 -20.72
CA ALA A 118 1.57 -13.67 -21.76
C ALA A 118 0.94 -12.98 -22.97
N ALA A 119 0.54 -11.69 -22.88
CA ALA A 119 -0.08 -10.97 -23.99
C ALA A 119 0.97 -10.51 -25.01
N GLN A 120 0.58 -10.40 -26.29
CA GLN A 120 1.45 -9.88 -27.35
C GLN A 120 1.59 -8.36 -27.27
N GLU A 121 0.50 -7.65 -27.05
CA GLU A 121 0.47 -6.20 -26.85
C GLU A 121 0.18 -5.95 -25.37
N ARG A 122 1.23 -5.76 -24.58
CA ARG A 122 1.15 -5.72 -23.12
C ARG A 122 1.46 -4.37 -22.52
N ASP A 123 2.17 -3.56 -23.28
CA ASP A 123 2.65 -2.29 -22.79
C ASP A 123 1.51 -1.29 -22.80
N VAL A 124 1.22 -0.73 -21.64
CA VAL A 124 0.23 0.33 -21.46
C VAL A 124 0.99 1.60 -21.13
N VAL A 125 0.72 2.67 -21.88
CA VAL A 125 1.29 3.99 -21.63
C VAL A 125 0.40 4.72 -20.64
N LEU A 126 1.00 5.18 -19.54
CA LEU A 126 0.34 5.94 -18.48
C LEU A 126 1.04 7.27 -18.30
N SER A 127 0.28 8.31 -17.93
CA SER A 127 0.83 9.61 -17.61
C SER A 127 1.51 9.63 -16.24
N THR A 128 2.52 10.47 -16.06
CA THR A 128 3.07 10.83 -14.74
C THR A 128 2.36 12.04 -14.11
N GLY A 129 1.30 12.55 -14.76
CA GLY A 129 0.55 13.72 -14.37
C GLY A 129 1.09 15.03 -14.97
N GLU A 130 0.28 16.10 -14.91
CA GLU A 130 0.66 17.42 -15.45
C GLU A 130 1.84 18.05 -14.68
N LYS A 131 1.93 17.74 -13.40
CA LYS A 131 3.01 18.15 -12.48
C LYS A 131 3.15 17.15 -11.36
N ALA A 132 4.25 17.23 -10.64
CA ALA A 132 4.44 16.47 -9.39
C ALA A 132 3.28 16.75 -8.42
N GLY A 133 2.63 15.69 -7.94
CA GLY A 133 1.49 15.82 -7.03
C GLY A 133 0.25 16.45 -7.66
N SER A 134 0.02 16.29 -8.98
CA SER A 134 -1.19 16.83 -9.64
C SER A 134 -2.47 16.14 -9.19
N GLU A 135 -2.40 14.84 -8.85
CA GLU A 135 -3.59 14.03 -8.60
C GLU A 135 -4.14 14.23 -7.18
N LEU A 136 -5.47 14.18 -7.06
CA LEU A 136 -6.17 14.38 -5.78
C LEU A 136 -5.79 13.30 -4.75
N GLU A 137 -5.68 12.06 -5.21
CA GLU A 137 -5.29 10.92 -4.39
C GLU A 137 -3.86 11.11 -3.85
N THR A 138 -2.92 11.53 -4.69
CA THR A 138 -1.54 11.84 -4.30
C THR A 138 -1.49 12.95 -3.26
N GLN A 139 -2.20 14.07 -3.51
CA GLN A 139 -2.25 15.21 -2.60
C GLN A 139 -2.84 14.80 -1.24
N ALA A 140 -3.94 14.07 -1.27
CA ALA A 140 -4.61 13.61 -0.05
C ALA A 140 -3.72 12.69 0.78
N LEU A 141 -3.01 11.75 0.13
CA LEU A 141 -2.08 10.85 0.84
C LEU A 141 -0.88 11.62 1.41
N CYS A 142 -0.30 12.55 0.67
CA CYS A 142 0.78 13.41 1.19
C CYS A 142 0.32 14.20 2.43
N HIS A 143 -0.87 14.80 2.39
CA HIS A 143 -1.44 15.50 3.54
C HIS A 143 -1.72 14.56 4.73
N LEU A 144 -2.21 13.34 4.47
CA LEU A 144 -2.43 12.34 5.51
C LEU A 144 -1.12 11.99 6.22
N ILE A 145 -0.06 11.71 5.47
CA ILE A 145 1.26 11.34 6.00
C ILE A 145 1.85 12.48 6.85
N HIS A 146 1.80 13.72 6.36
CA HIS A 146 2.25 14.86 7.16
C HIS A 146 1.45 15.04 8.47
N ARG A 147 0.14 14.75 8.45
CA ARG A 147 -0.71 14.83 9.64
C ARG A 147 -0.47 13.71 10.63
N LEU A 148 -0.29 12.46 10.14
CA LEU A 148 -0.11 11.29 10.99
C LEU A 148 1.33 11.15 11.49
N ALA A 149 2.31 11.67 10.73
CA ALA A 149 3.74 11.55 10.98
C ALA A 149 4.15 10.10 11.35
N PRO A 150 3.81 9.09 10.52
CA PRO A 150 4.06 7.70 10.86
C PRO A 150 5.57 7.45 11.01
N LYS A 151 5.94 6.52 11.90
CA LYS A 151 7.34 6.13 12.13
C LYS A 151 7.97 5.47 10.89
N TRP A 152 7.16 4.70 10.17
CA TRP A 152 7.52 3.98 8.94
C TRP A 152 6.26 3.76 8.10
N VAL A 153 6.46 3.40 6.83
CA VAL A 153 5.36 3.01 5.93
C VAL A 153 5.68 1.67 5.30
N VAL A 154 4.67 0.79 5.23
CA VAL A 154 4.69 -0.40 4.37
C VAL A 154 3.63 -0.23 3.30
N THR A 155 4.02 -0.28 2.03
CA THR A 155 3.10 -0.22 0.89
C THR A 155 3.08 -1.55 0.16
N PHE A 156 1.87 -2.08 -0.06
CA PHE A 156 1.68 -3.36 -0.74
C PHE A 156 1.40 -3.14 -2.22
N HIS A 157 2.12 -3.88 -3.05
CA HIS A 157 2.08 -3.89 -4.51
C HIS A 157 2.10 -5.32 -5.08
N GLU A 158 2.02 -5.44 -6.39
CA GLU A 158 2.14 -6.66 -7.20
C GLU A 158 2.87 -6.30 -8.53
N PRO A 159 3.58 -7.20 -9.22
CA PRO A 159 3.69 -8.67 -9.00
C PRO A 159 5.13 -9.15 -8.75
N LEU A 160 6.05 -8.34 -8.21
CA LEU A 160 7.50 -8.62 -8.24
C LEU A 160 7.99 -9.68 -7.24
N ALA A 161 7.13 -10.15 -6.32
CA ALA A 161 7.42 -11.22 -5.36
C ALA A 161 8.65 -10.94 -4.49
N CYS A 162 8.75 -9.76 -3.88
CA CYS A 162 9.86 -9.40 -3.00
C CYS A 162 9.44 -8.39 -1.92
N ILE A 163 10.27 -8.22 -0.92
CA ILE A 163 10.23 -7.11 0.02
C ILE A 163 11.37 -6.17 -0.35
N GLU A 164 11.06 -4.99 -0.88
CA GLU A 164 12.04 -3.95 -1.15
C GLU A 164 12.19 -3.07 0.08
N ASP A 165 13.35 -3.12 0.69
CA ASP A 165 13.75 -2.24 1.78
C ASP A 165 15.17 -1.72 1.53
N PRO A 166 15.32 -0.46 1.08
CA PRO A 166 16.62 0.14 0.81
C PRO A 166 17.57 0.15 2.01
N HIS A 167 17.01 0.12 3.23
CA HIS A 167 17.78 0.19 4.48
C HIS A 167 18.02 -1.18 5.13
N THR A 168 17.47 -2.27 4.58
CA THR A 168 17.58 -3.63 5.16
C THR A 168 17.29 -3.66 6.66
N SER A 169 16.19 -3.02 7.05
CA SER A 169 15.79 -2.84 8.44
C SER A 169 15.32 -4.13 9.11
N PRO A 170 15.23 -4.15 10.44
CA PRO A 170 14.58 -5.27 11.16
C PRO A 170 13.15 -5.53 10.69
N LEU A 171 12.37 -4.48 10.40
CA LEU A 171 11.01 -4.60 9.87
C LEU A 171 11.01 -5.23 8.47
N GLY A 172 11.90 -4.82 7.57
CA GLY A 172 12.05 -5.43 6.23
C GLY A 172 12.44 -6.91 6.33
N ALA A 173 13.35 -7.26 7.23
CA ALA A 173 13.73 -8.65 7.47
C ALA A 173 12.57 -9.48 8.05
N TRP A 174 11.80 -8.91 8.98
CA TRP A 174 10.60 -9.54 9.53
C TRP A 174 9.56 -9.80 8.43
N LEU A 175 9.26 -8.78 7.60
CA LEU A 175 8.33 -8.91 6.47
C LEU A 175 8.78 -10.01 5.50
N ALA A 176 10.05 -10.03 5.11
CA ALA A 176 10.59 -11.04 4.21
C ALA A 176 10.39 -12.46 4.75
N ASN A 177 10.62 -12.67 6.04
CA ASN A 177 10.40 -13.95 6.70
C ASN A 177 8.90 -14.29 6.81
N ALA A 178 8.08 -13.36 7.29
CA ALA A 178 6.65 -13.57 7.54
C ALA A 178 5.87 -13.85 6.25
N PHE A 179 6.25 -13.19 5.14
CA PHE A 179 5.63 -13.37 3.83
C PHE A 179 6.34 -14.42 2.98
N SER A 180 7.47 -14.97 3.45
CA SER A 180 8.31 -15.93 2.69
C SER A 180 8.74 -15.38 1.32
N LEU A 181 9.13 -14.10 1.29
CA LEU A 181 9.58 -13.38 0.10
C LEU A 181 11.04 -12.93 0.27
N PRO A 182 11.81 -12.83 -0.83
CA PRO A 182 13.18 -12.33 -0.76
C PRO A 182 13.21 -10.85 -0.32
N LEU A 183 14.19 -10.51 0.54
CA LEU A 183 14.52 -9.13 0.87
C LEU A 183 15.48 -8.58 -0.18
N VAL A 184 15.16 -7.46 -0.78
CA VAL A 184 15.99 -6.75 -1.76
C VAL A 184 16.14 -5.29 -1.39
N THR A 185 17.23 -4.67 -1.80
CA THR A 185 17.46 -3.23 -1.57
C THR A 185 16.92 -2.36 -2.70
N SER A 186 16.57 -2.97 -3.83
CA SER A 186 16.02 -2.29 -5.01
C SER A 186 15.33 -3.30 -5.92
N VAL A 187 14.25 -2.88 -6.58
CA VAL A 187 13.59 -3.65 -7.65
C VAL A 187 14.37 -3.66 -8.98
N GLY A 188 15.53 -3.01 -9.03
CA GLY A 188 16.47 -3.10 -10.16
C GLY A 188 16.23 -2.10 -11.29
N TYR A 189 15.27 -1.17 -11.16
CA TYR A 189 15.03 -0.09 -12.12
C TYR A 189 14.61 1.21 -11.42
N ALA A 190 14.83 2.34 -12.09
CA ALA A 190 14.49 3.65 -11.55
C ALA A 190 12.97 3.89 -11.55
N THR A 191 12.46 4.45 -10.47
CA THR A 191 11.05 4.77 -10.27
C THR A 191 10.84 6.26 -9.95
N PRO A 192 11.17 7.18 -10.88
CA PRO A 192 11.06 8.61 -10.62
C PRO A 192 9.61 9.00 -10.33
N GLY A 193 9.40 9.84 -9.31
CA GLY A 193 8.06 10.23 -8.89
C GLY A 193 7.30 9.16 -8.09
N SER A 194 7.97 8.08 -7.65
CA SER A 194 7.33 7.05 -6.84
C SER A 194 7.09 7.52 -5.40
N PHE A 195 6.18 6.82 -4.74
CA PHE A 195 5.92 7.01 -3.31
C PHE A 195 7.17 6.77 -2.46
N GLY A 196 7.92 5.70 -2.75
CA GLY A 196 9.18 5.39 -2.07
C GLY A 196 10.22 6.50 -2.24
N SER A 197 10.38 7.05 -3.47
CA SER A 197 11.29 8.19 -3.71
C SER A 197 10.87 9.43 -2.92
N TRP A 198 9.58 9.71 -2.81
CA TRP A 198 9.08 10.84 -2.03
C TRP A 198 9.29 10.62 -0.52
N CYS A 199 9.07 9.42 -0.01
CA CYS A 199 9.37 9.07 1.38
C CYS A 199 10.86 9.24 1.70
N GLU A 200 11.75 8.82 0.79
CA GLU A 200 13.21 9.01 0.93
C GLU A 200 13.56 10.50 1.05
N ASP A 201 12.99 11.37 0.22
CA ASP A 201 13.18 12.82 0.30
C ASP A 201 12.74 13.41 1.66
N LEU A 202 11.74 12.79 2.31
CA LEU A 202 11.27 13.18 3.64
C LEU A 202 12.08 12.56 4.79
N GLY A 203 13.00 11.64 4.51
CA GLY A 203 13.63 10.80 5.54
C GLY A 203 12.65 9.85 6.24
N LEU A 204 11.53 9.53 5.61
CA LEU A 204 10.54 8.58 6.09
C LEU A 204 10.85 7.19 5.56
N HIS A 205 11.09 6.24 6.46
CA HIS A 205 11.35 4.86 6.08
C HIS A 205 10.14 4.24 5.39
N CYS A 206 10.29 3.84 4.13
CA CYS A 206 9.27 3.20 3.32
C CYS A 206 9.76 1.83 2.84
N ILE A 207 8.96 0.79 3.08
CA ILE A 207 9.19 -0.58 2.60
C ILE A 207 8.09 -0.91 1.59
N THR A 208 8.48 -1.45 0.43
CA THR A 208 7.53 -1.95 -0.58
C THR A 208 7.45 -3.46 -0.48
N ALA A 209 6.28 -3.97 -0.15
CA ALA A 209 5.98 -5.39 -0.14
C ALA A 209 5.27 -5.76 -1.45
N GLU A 210 5.96 -6.46 -2.31
CA GLU A 210 5.49 -6.88 -3.63
C GLU A 210 5.01 -8.33 -3.57
N TYR A 211 3.70 -8.54 -3.68
CA TYR A 211 3.17 -9.89 -3.77
C TYR A 211 3.57 -10.55 -5.10
N PRO A 212 3.67 -11.88 -5.15
CA PRO A 212 3.69 -12.59 -6.42
C PRO A 212 2.35 -12.42 -7.17
N PRO A 213 2.28 -12.73 -8.49
CA PRO A 213 1.05 -12.64 -9.26
C PRO A 213 0.07 -13.77 -8.85
N VAL A 214 -0.65 -13.55 -7.76
CA VAL A 214 -1.62 -14.50 -7.18
C VAL A 214 -3.02 -13.91 -7.14
N SER A 215 -4.03 -14.76 -7.02
CA SER A 215 -5.40 -14.29 -6.82
C SER A 215 -5.58 -13.68 -5.43
N ALA A 216 -6.55 -12.79 -5.30
CA ALA A 216 -6.92 -12.19 -4.02
C ALA A 216 -7.32 -13.25 -2.96
N ASP A 217 -7.99 -14.32 -3.37
CA ASP A 217 -8.35 -15.43 -2.47
C ASP A 217 -7.12 -16.14 -1.95
N HIS A 218 -6.16 -16.44 -2.83
CA HIS A 218 -4.91 -17.09 -2.44
C HIS A 218 -4.08 -16.21 -1.50
N ALA A 219 -3.90 -14.93 -1.82
CA ALA A 219 -3.21 -13.98 -0.94
C ALA A 219 -3.88 -13.87 0.44
N SER A 220 -5.23 -13.83 0.45
CA SER A 220 -6.01 -13.77 1.69
C SER A 220 -5.88 -15.03 2.56
N GLU A 221 -5.59 -16.17 1.94
CA GLU A 221 -5.36 -17.43 2.66
C GLU A 221 -3.92 -17.54 3.17
N VAL A 222 -2.95 -17.28 2.30
CA VAL A 222 -1.53 -17.50 2.60
C VAL A 222 -0.97 -16.42 3.51
N TYR A 223 -1.32 -15.15 3.31
CA TYR A 223 -0.73 -14.02 4.03
C TYR A 223 -1.56 -13.51 5.22
N LEU A 224 -2.72 -14.13 5.51
CA LEU A 224 -3.62 -13.64 6.55
C LEU A 224 -2.93 -13.47 7.91
N GLN A 225 -2.17 -14.47 8.34
CA GLN A 225 -1.54 -14.43 9.67
C GLN A 225 -0.44 -13.36 9.72
N ALA A 226 0.41 -13.28 8.68
CA ALA A 226 1.46 -12.26 8.60
C ALA A 226 0.87 -10.83 8.61
N LEU A 227 -0.25 -10.63 7.92
CA LEU A 227 -0.96 -9.34 7.94
C LEU A 227 -1.58 -9.03 9.31
N ILE A 228 -2.16 -10.03 9.98
CA ILE A 228 -2.69 -9.86 11.34
C ILE A 228 -1.55 -9.47 12.30
N ASP A 229 -0.43 -10.17 12.22
CA ASP A 229 0.74 -9.91 13.07
C ASP A 229 1.32 -8.51 12.80
N LEU A 230 1.40 -8.09 11.53
CA LEU A 230 1.77 -6.72 11.16
C LEU A 230 0.80 -5.69 11.74
N LEU A 231 -0.52 -5.89 11.57
CA LEU A 231 -1.55 -4.97 12.06
C LEU A 231 -1.58 -4.82 13.58
N THR A 232 -1.22 -5.88 14.30
CA THR A 232 -1.26 -5.93 15.78
C THR A 232 0.08 -5.60 16.45
N GLY A 233 1.10 -5.25 15.67
CA GLY A 233 2.41 -4.81 16.18
C GLY A 233 3.35 -5.95 16.59
N ALA A 234 3.10 -7.19 16.17
CA ALA A 234 4.05 -8.29 16.41
C ALA A 234 5.39 -8.10 15.65
N ALA A 235 5.41 -7.22 14.65
CA ALA A 235 6.61 -6.80 13.93
C ALA A 235 7.47 -5.77 14.70
N ASP A 236 6.93 -5.15 15.75
CA ASP A 236 7.61 -4.15 16.58
C ASP A 236 8.43 -4.80 17.71
N GLU A 237 8.22 -6.08 17.97
CA GLU A 237 8.96 -6.82 19.00
C GLU A 237 10.33 -7.24 18.43
N PRO A 238 11.43 -6.96 19.14
CA PRO A 238 12.78 -7.30 18.70
C PRO A 238 13.08 -8.81 18.69
#